data_fe261f01c1fe6dbc144f647bd9e807c9
#
_entry.id   fe261f01c1fe6dbc144f647bd9e807c9
#
_cell.length_a   1.000
_cell.length_b   1.000
_cell.length_c   1.000
_cell.angle_alpha   90.00
_cell.angle_beta   90.00
_cell.angle_gamma   90.00
#
_symmetry.space_group_name_H-M   'P 1'
#
loop_
_entity.id
_entity.type
_entity.pdbx_description
1 polymer ?
#
loop_
_entity_poly.entity_id
_entity_poly.type
_entity_poly.pdbx_seq_one_letter_code
_entity_poly.pdbx_strand_id
1 'polypeptide(L)'
;AYIADFILTTIRPEINAKIIDPSCGSGAFLIAIAKYYKNTFGKSISDCICENIYGSDILHYNIERCKLLLSLLALSESENISVSQMNLFCCDSLKYNWNEDFDAVVGNPPYVKFQDMDDDTRAFLIGNYRTTQFGTYNLYFAFFELGLRILKADGKLGYITPNNYFTSLSGESLRAFFRQERSIYRIVDFNATKVFNVQTYTAISFLNKAQNENIEYDRIKEGIAPELFLKKTNFTLNSYSKLDDSKWRLLCGNERHNIAQIEGCGETIGNLFNICVGIATLKDEVYFIQPISEDNNYYNIKRNGLSFRIEKNITRSVVKISDMKTPEDINRNTRRIIFPYVSTNGKAIAIPESVMQTEYPGCYKYLLYVKDVLAERGKGKHVYTPFYAYGRTQGLNRTGVKLLTPTFSKTPRFLFDQDPNGFFTNGYGVYLRPQERTLFEYNLMAMPENLDVMQKILNSIIMEYYVDKTSVAIEGGYPCYQKNFIERFSVPNFSETEINELRSLKTPNEINNYLIDKYHLKLPSPNRC
;
A
#
# COMPACT_ATOMS: atom_id res chain seq x y z
N ALA A 1 16.03 18.86 -13.05
CA ALA A 1 17.50 19.00 -13.05
C ALA A 1 18.11 18.18 -11.92
N TYR A 2 17.98 18.55 -10.64
CA TYR A 2 18.69 17.96 -9.50
C TYR A 2 18.61 16.41 -9.37
N ILE A 3 17.52 15.78 -9.83
CA ILE A 3 17.37 14.30 -9.81
C ILE A 3 18.29 13.66 -10.84
N ALA A 4 18.29 14.17 -12.06
CA ALA A 4 19.18 13.66 -13.12
C ALA A 4 20.64 13.85 -12.73
N ASP A 5 20.98 15.01 -12.16
CA ASP A 5 22.32 15.31 -11.65
C ASP A 5 22.73 14.31 -10.53
N PHE A 6 21.81 14.01 -9.60
CA PHE A 6 22.07 13.00 -8.56
C PHE A 6 22.25 11.59 -9.13
N ILE A 7 21.45 11.20 -10.11
CA ILE A 7 21.59 9.90 -10.79
C ILE A 7 22.96 9.80 -11.45
N LEU A 8 23.36 10.80 -12.25
CA LEU A 8 24.64 10.81 -12.96
C LEU A 8 25.83 10.83 -11.99
N THR A 9 25.77 11.64 -10.93
CA THR A 9 26.84 11.68 -9.90
C THR A 9 26.94 10.40 -9.09
N THR A 10 25.87 9.61 -8.98
CA THR A 10 25.86 8.30 -8.33
C THR A 10 26.42 7.20 -9.24
N ILE A 11 26.00 7.17 -10.51
CA ILE A 11 26.46 6.19 -11.51
C ILE A 11 27.94 6.42 -11.85
N ARG A 12 28.36 7.69 -11.98
CA ARG A 12 29.71 8.12 -12.34
C ARG A 12 30.17 7.49 -13.65
N PRO A 13 29.50 7.79 -14.77
CA PRO A 13 29.92 7.28 -16.07
C PRO A 13 31.32 7.82 -16.45
N GLU A 14 32.11 7.00 -17.14
CA GLU A 14 33.42 7.38 -17.66
C GLU A 14 33.31 8.32 -18.87
N ILE A 15 34.43 8.98 -19.24
CA ILE A 15 34.45 10.01 -20.31
C ILE A 15 33.94 9.49 -21.67
N ASN A 16 34.17 8.21 -21.97
CA ASN A 16 33.75 7.58 -23.23
C ASN A 16 32.48 6.74 -23.11
N ALA A 17 31.80 6.79 -21.96
CA ALA A 17 30.64 5.96 -21.70
C ALA A 17 29.46 6.35 -22.62
N LYS A 18 28.78 5.34 -23.19
CA LYS A 18 27.51 5.51 -23.92
C LYS A 18 26.37 5.44 -22.93
N ILE A 19 25.56 6.48 -22.89
CA ILE A 19 24.44 6.61 -21.96
C ILE A 19 23.12 6.75 -22.73
N ILE A 20 22.16 5.91 -22.40
CA ILE A 20 20.83 5.96 -23.02
C ILE A 20 19.72 6.32 -22.03
N ASP A 21 18.79 7.16 -22.48
CA ASP A 21 17.44 7.26 -21.91
C ASP A 21 16.44 6.64 -22.91
N PRO A 22 15.90 5.43 -22.63
CA PRO A 22 15.02 4.72 -23.54
C PRO A 22 13.57 5.23 -23.52
N SER A 23 13.30 6.36 -22.88
CA SER A 23 12.00 7.05 -22.79
C SER A 23 12.21 8.54 -22.58
N CYS A 24 13.04 9.14 -23.42
CA CYS A 24 13.68 10.43 -23.16
C CYS A 24 12.72 11.63 -23.10
N GLY A 25 11.47 11.47 -23.55
CA GLY A 25 10.48 12.55 -23.55
C GLY A 25 11.02 13.79 -24.26
N SER A 26 11.03 14.92 -23.58
CA SER A 26 11.58 16.19 -24.10
C SER A 26 13.09 16.37 -23.85
N GLY A 27 13.82 15.33 -23.43
CA GLY A 27 15.29 15.34 -23.33
C GLY A 27 15.87 15.87 -22.02
N ALA A 28 15.11 15.88 -20.94
CA ALA A 28 15.58 16.40 -19.66
C ALA A 28 16.84 15.67 -19.14
N PHE A 29 16.90 14.34 -19.25
CA PHE A 29 18.08 13.55 -18.92
C PHE A 29 19.22 13.76 -19.93
N LEU A 30 18.91 13.84 -21.21
CA LEU A 30 19.93 14.06 -22.26
C LEU A 30 20.68 15.38 -22.03
N ILE A 31 19.96 16.45 -21.70
CA ILE A 31 20.56 17.76 -21.35
C ILE A 31 21.43 17.64 -20.07
N ALA A 32 20.96 16.89 -19.08
CA ALA A 32 21.71 16.69 -17.84
C ALA A 32 23.00 15.90 -18.08
N ILE A 33 22.98 14.90 -18.97
CA ILE A 33 24.19 14.15 -19.40
C ILE A 33 25.20 15.10 -20.03
N ALA A 34 24.78 15.92 -21.03
CA ALA A 34 25.68 16.86 -21.69
C ALA A 34 26.35 17.81 -20.69
N LYS A 35 25.57 18.39 -19.76
CA LYS A 35 26.11 19.27 -18.72
C LYS A 35 27.03 18.54 -17.75
N TYR A 36 26.72 17.31 -17.38
CA TYR A 36 27.56 16.49 -16.50
C TYR A 36 28.94 16.27 -17.12
N TYR A 37 29.00 15.87 -18.41
CA TYR A 37 30.26 15.63 -19.11
C TYR A 37 31.08 16.92 -19.26
N LYS A 38 30.44 18.01 -19.60
CA LYS A 38 31.11 19.32 -19.65
C LYS A 38 31.72 19.70 -18.31
N ASN A 39 30.93 19.61 -17.23
CA ASN A 39 31.35 20.03 -15.90
C ASN A 39 32.40 19.09 -15.28
N THR A 40 32.33 17.77 -15.58
CA THR A 40 33.19 16.76 -14.96
C THR A 40 34.50 16.57 -15.73
N PHE A 41 34.42 16.57 -17.04
CA PHE A 41 35.56 16.21 -17.92
C PHE A 41 36.03 17.35 -18.81
N GLY A 42 35.33 18.48 -18.84
CA GLY A 42 35.61 19.57 -19.78
C GLY A 42 35.30 19.22 -21.25
N LYS A 43 34.53 18.15 -21.49
CA LYS A 43 34.17 17.71 -22.84
C LYS A 43 33.25 18.73 -23.52
N SER A 44 33.42 18.97 -24.81
CA SER A 44 32.52 19.85 -25.56
C SER A 44 31.08 19.28 -25.57
N ILE A 45 30.07 20.14 -25.61
CA ILE A 45 28.67 19.71 -25.67
C ILE A 45 28.40 18.94 -26.96
N SER A 46 28.94 19.40 -28.11
CA SER A 46 28.79 18.74 -29.40
C SER A 46 29.40 17.34 -29.42
N ASP A 47 30.62 17.16 -28.90
CA ASP A 47 31.24 15.82 -28.79
C ASP A 47 30.46 14.89 -27.87
N CYS A 48 29.99 15.43 -26.74
CA CYS A 48 29.16 14.65 -25.82
C CYS A 48 27.86 14.17 -26.48
N ILE A 49 27.18 15.04 -27.23
CA ILE A 49 25.93 14.69 -27.92
C ILE A 49 26.17 13.60 -28.98
N CYS A 50 27.28 13.67 -29.72
CA CYS A 50 27.59 12.72 -30.78
C CYS A 50 28.05 11.36 -30.25
N GLU A 51 28.85 11.34 -29.18
CA GLU A 51 29.58 10.14 -28.75
C GLU A 51 28.94 9.44 -27.55
N ASN A 52 28.35 10.21 -26.62
CA ASN A 52 27.92 9.69 -25.34
C ASN A 52 26.41 9.57 -25.19
N ILE A 53 25.63 10.45 -25.84
CA ILE A 53 24.20 10.58 -25.61
C ILE A 53 23.39 9.76 -26.60
N TYR A 54 22.54 8.88 -26.07
CA TYR A 54 21.55 8.11 -26.81
C TYR A 54 20.18 8.35 -26.20
N GLY A 55 19.14 8.44 -27.03
CA GLY A 55 17.76 8.63 -26.55
C GLY A 55 16.75 8.02 -27.49
N SER A 56 15.67 7.50 -26.93
CA SER A 56 14.53 7.05 -27.72
C SER A 56 13.20 7.47 -27.09
N ASP A 57 12.23 7.74 -27.94
CA ASP A 57 10.85 7.98 -27.53
C ASP A 57 9.91 7.53 -28.66
N ILE A 58 8.72 7.05 -28.31
CA ILE A 58 7.72 6.59 -29.27
C ILE A 58 7.09 7.77 -30.03
N LEU A 59 7.13 8.97 -29.46
CA LEU A 59 6.47 10.16 -30.01
C LEU A 59 7.47 11.00 -30.82
N HIS A 60 7.22 11.10 -32.10
CA HIS A 60 8.07 11.85 -33.04
C HIS A 60 8.34 13.31 -32.58
N TYR A 61 7.31 14.01 -32.08
CA TYR A 61 7.47 15.40 -31.61
C TYR A 61 8.41 15.51 -30.38
N ASN A 62 8.54 14.47 -29.53
CA ASN A 62 9.49 14.46 -28.45
C ASN A 62 10.92 14.40 -28.97
N ILE A 63 11.18 13.55 -29.96
CA ILE A 63 12.48 13.42 -30.61
C ILE A 63 12.87 14.73 -31.30
N GLU A 64 11.97 15.36 -32.04
CA GLU A 64 12.25 16.67 -32.67
C GLU A 64 12.54 17.76 -31.63
N ARG A 65 11.83 17.75 -30.51
CA ARG A 65 12.12 18.66 -29.41
C ARG A 65 13.48 18.39 -28.77
N CYS A 66 13.87 17.12 -28.58
CA CYS A 66 15.21 16.75 -28.10
C CYS A 66 16.29 17.29 -29.04
N LYS A 67 16.17 17.08 -30.35
CA LYS A 67 17.09 17.58 -31.35
C LYS A 67 17.26 19.10 -31.25
N LEU A 68 16.13 19.81 -31.18
CA LEU A 68 16.13 21.27 -31.03
C LEU A 68 16.83 21.73 -29.75
N LEU A 69 16.47 21.12 -28.60
CA LEU A 69 17.01 21.51 -27.29
C LEU A 69 18.51 21.21 -27.18
N LEU A 70 18.97 20.07 -27.69
CA LEU A 70 20.38 19.74 -27.73
C LEU A 70 21.17 20.64 -28.67
N SER A 71 20.61 20.99 -29.82
CA SER A 71 21.23 21.97 -30.73
C SER A 71 21.33 23.37 -30.10
N LEU A 72 20.28 23.82 -29.40
CA LEU A 72 20.31 25.10 -28.68
C LEU A 72 21.32 25.07 -27.51
N LEU A 73 21.47 23.93 -26.84
CA LEU A 73 22.47 23.77 -25.79
C LEU A 73 23.89 23.88 -26.36
N ALA A 74 24.20 23.21 -27.48
CA ALA A 74 25.50 23.33 -28.16
C ALA A 74 25.75 24.77 -28.62
N LEU A 75 24.73 25.39 -29.23
CA LEU A 75 24.83 26.80 -29.70
C LEU A 75 25.07 27.78 -28.54
N SER A 76 24.48 27.56 -27.37
CA SER A 76 24.71 28.39 -26.18
C SER A 76 26.16 28.37 -25.70
N GLU A 77 26.93 27.35 -26.08
CA GLU A 77 28.37 27.22 -25.85
C GLU A 77 29.23 27.59 -27.06
N SER A 78 28.63 28.23 -28.07
CA SER A 78 29.26 28.59 -29.33
C SER A 78 29.75 27.37 -30.13
N GLU A 79 29.09 26.23 -29.97
CA GLU A 79 29.35 24.97 -30.68
C GLU A 79 28.24 24.69 -31.69
N ASN A 80 28.58 24.00 -32.79
CA ASN A 80 27.61 23.61 -33.83
C ASN A 80 27.55 22.08 -33.92
N ILE A 81 26.33 21.56 -34.08
CA ILE A 81 26.10 20.14 -34.26
C ILE A 81 25.10 19.89 -35.39
N SER A 82 25.37 18.86 -36.20
CA SER A 82 24.38 18.37 -37.16
C SER A 82 23.42 17.43 -36.50
N VAL A 83 22.13 17.60 -36.76
CA VAL A 83 21.05 16.72 -36.26
C VAL A 83 21.28 15.27 -36.69
N SER A 84 21.90 15.04 -37.85
CA SER A 84 22.25 13.68 -38.34
C SER A 84 23.31 12.95 -37.50
N GLN A 85 24.03 13.66 -36.64
CA GLN A 85 25.04 13.11 -35.76
C GLN A 85 24.49 12.72 -34.35
N MET A 86 23.21 13.03 -34.08
CA MET A 86 22.57 12.72 -32.82
C MET A 86 22.03 11.31 -32.82
N ASN A 87 22.31 10.55 -31.74
CA ASN A 87 21.82 9.16 -31.58
C ASN A 87 20.43 9.16 -30.95
N LEU A 88 19.44 9.72 -31.65
CA LEU A 88 18.07 9.86 -31.21
C LEU A 88 17.11 9.05 -32.10
N PHE A 89 16.36 8.14 -31.50
CA PHE A 89 15.53 7.15 -32.18
C PHE A 89 14.04 7.39 -31.90
N CYS A 90 13.23 7.52 -32.96
CA CYS A 90 11.78 7.55 -32.85
C CYS A 90 11.24 6.12 -32.96
N CYS A 91 11.11 5.42 -31.82
CA CYS A 91 10.70 4.02 -31.80
C CYS A 91 10.07 3.62 -30.45
N ASP A 92 9.32 2.53 -30.45
CA ASP A 92 8.93 1.84 -29.21
C ASP A 92 10.15 1.06 -28.68
N SER A 93 10.78 1.58 -27.64
CA SER A 93 12.00 1.03 -27.06
C SER A 93 11.85 -0.40 -26.58
N LEU A 94 10.64 -0.80 -26.15
CA LEU A 94 10.35 -2.16 -25.70
C LEU A 94 10.30 -3.17 -26.85
N LYS A 95 10.04 -2.71 -28.08
CA LYS A 95 9.97 -3.52 -29.30
C LYS A 95 11.20 -3.40 -30.18
N TYR A 96 12.00 -2.35 -29.96
CA TYR A 96 13.18 -2.08 -30.76
C TYR A 96 14.30 -3.11 -30.48
N ASN A 97 14.94 -3.59 -31.55
CA ASN A 97 16.07 -4.49 -31.42
C ASN A 97 17.37 -3.69 -31.19
N TRP A 98 17.76 -3.54 -29.94
CA TRP A 98 18.98 -2.86 -29.55
C TRP A 98 20.21 -3.74 -29.88
N ASN A 99 21.01 -3.29 -30.84
CA ASN A 99 22.22 -3.97 -31.28
C ASN A 99 23.48 -3.50 -30.51
N GLU A 100 23.31 -2.55 -29.58
CA GLU A 100 24.38 -1.99 -28.77
C GLU A 100 24.08 -2.14 -27.29
N ASP A 101 25.13 -2.40 -26.51
CA ASP A 101 25.08 -2.35 -25.05
C ASP A 101 25.60 -1.01 -24.55
N PHE A 102 24.98 -0.49 -23.48
CA PHE A 102 25.25 0.81 -22.91
C PHE A 102 26.00 0.72 -21.59
N ASP A 103 26.91 1.67 -21.34
CA ASP A 103 27.62 1.81 -20.07
C ASP A 103 26.69 2.30 -18.96
N ALA A 104 25.68 3.12 -19.34
CA ALA A 104 24.65 3.55 -18.40
C ALA A 104 23.28 3.66 -19.08
N VAL A 105 22.26 3.33 -18.30
CA VAL A 105 20.85 3.52 -18.65
C VAL A 105 20.22 4.44 -17.60
N VAL A 106 19.66 5.55 -18.01
CA VAL A 106 19.05 6.54 -17.10
C VAL A 106 17.69 6.96 -17.63
N GLY A 107 16.82 7.48 -16.76
CA GLY A 107 15.55 8.00 -17.24
C GLY A 107 14.42 8.02 -16.22
N ASN A 108 13.26 8.42 -16.73
CA ASN A 108 11.98 8.39 -16.04
C ASN A 108 10.97 7.63 -16.92
N PRO A 109 10.91 6.29 -16.83
CA PRO A 109 10.03 5.47 -17.65
C PRO A 109 8.54 5.83 -17.52
N PRO A 110 7.71 5.60 -18.55
CA PRO A 110 6.29 5.97 -18.53
C PRO A 110 5.47 5.14 -17.51
N TYR A 111 4.55 5.81 -16.79
CA TYR A 111 3.70 5.24 -15.74
C TYR A 111 2.31 4.88 -16.28
N VAL A 112 2.22 3.88 -17.17
CA VAL A 112 0.96 3.40 -17.73
C VAL A 112 0.50 2.14 -17.00
N LYS A 113 -0.71 2.17 -16.44
CA LYS A 113 -1.28 1.04 -15.70
C LYS A 113 -1.80 -0.02 -16.68
N PHE A 114 -1.83 -1.28 -16.25
CA PHE A 114 -2.33 -2.41 -17.03
C PHE A 114 -3.69 -2.14 -17.69
N GLN A 115 -4.65 -1.56 -16.95
CA GLN A 115 -5.99 -1.29 -17.46
C GLN A 115 -6.05 -0.19 -18.53
N ASP A 116 -5.02 0.65 -18.62
CA ASP A 116 -4.93 1.78 -19.56
C ASP A 116 -4.16 1.43 -20.84
N MET A 117 -3.63 0.18 -20.95
CA MET A 117 -2.96 -0.34 -22.13
C MET A 117 -3.96 -1.01 -23.07
N ASP A 118 -3.68 -1.01 -24.38
CA ASP A 118 -4.38 -1.82 -25.36
C ASP A 118 -4.01 -3.30 -25.27
N ASP A 119 -4.83 -4.17 -25.88
CA ASP A 119 -4.66 -5.62 -25.78
C ASP A 119 -3.40 -6.13 -26.50
N ASP A 120 -3.00 -5.50 -27.59
CA ASP A 120 -1.79 -5.86 -28.36
C ASP A 120 -0.52 -5.56 -27.54
N THR A 121 -0.50 -4.41 -26.90
CA THR A 121 0.59 -4.04 -25.97
C THR A 121 0.67 -5.02 -24.80
N ARG A 122 -0.46 -5.39 -24.19
CA ARG A 122 -0.48 -6.38 -23.09
C ARG A 122 0.05 -7.73 -23.54
N ALA A 123 -0.44 -8.23 -24.69
CA ALA A 123 -0.01 -9.51 -25.24
C ALA A 123 1.49 -9.53 -25.55
N PHE A 124 2.01 -8.45 -26.13
CA PHE A 124 3.43 -8.30 -26.40
C PHE A 124 4.26 -8.35 -25.11
N LEU A 125 3.88 -7.56 -24.08
CA LEU A 125 4.60 -7.49 -22.81
C LEU A 125 4.60 -8.82 -22.09
N ILE A 126 3.48 -9.52 -22.02
CA ILE A 126 3.36 -10.86 -21.41
C ILE A 126 4.28 -11.87 -22.10
N GLY A 127 4.40 -11.80 -23.43
CA GLY A 127 5.21 -12.75 -24.20
C GLY A 127 6.72 -12.46 -24.16
N ASN A 128 7.14 -11.22 -23.84
CA ASN A 128 8.53 -10.79 -24.03
C ASN A 128 9.25 -10.34 -22.75
N TYR A 129 8.53 -10.05 -21.65
CA TYR A 129 9.11 -9.52 -20.41
C TYR A 129 8.67 -10.33 -19.20
N ARG A 130 9.63 -10.85 -18.43
CA ARG A 130 9.40 -11.62 -17.18
C ARG A 130 8.68 -10.79 -16.12
N THR A 131 8.97 -9.50 -16.07
CA THR A 131 8.40 -8.55 -15.11
C THR A 131 6.91 -8.27 -15.33
N THR A 132 6.33 -8.70 -16.47
CA THR A 132 4.94 -8.45 -16.86
C THR A 132 4.15 -9.72 -17.18
N GLN A 133 4.70 -10.91 -16.90
CA GLN A 133 4.06 -12.20 -17.25
C GLN A 133 2.77 -12.49 -16.47
N PHE A 134 2.65 -11.99 -15.24
CA PHE A 134 1.54 -12.35 -14.36
C PHE A 134 0.89 -11.14 -13.69
N GLY A 135 -0.42 -11.23 -13.47
CA GLY A 135 -1.17 -10.25 -12.71
C GLY A 135 -1.37 -8.92 -13.44
N THR A 136 -1.64 -7.88 -12.67
CA THR A 136 -1.67 -6.50 -13.15
C THR A 136 -0.29 -5.87 -12.95
N TYR A 137 0.19 -5.12 -13.91
CA TYR A 137 1.51 -4.49 -13.88
C TYR A 137 1.45 -3.05 -14.36
N ASN A 138 2.56 -2.34 -14.25
CA ASN A 138 2.74 -1.02 -14.83
C ASN A 138 3.83 -1.09 -15.91
N LEU A 139 3.73 -0.26 -16.93
CA LEU A 139 4.63 -0.28 -18.09
C LEU A 139 6.12 -0.14 -17.71
N TYR A 140 6.44 0.68 -16.69
CA TYR A 140 7.82 0.85 -16.23
C TYR A 140 8.48 -0.44 -15.72
N PHE A 141 7.70 -1.50 -15.41
CA PHE A 141 8.27 -2.81 -15.04
C PHE A 141 9.08 -3.41 -16.20
N ALA A 142 8.53 -3.34 -17.41
CA ALA A 142 9.22 -3.79 -18.61
C ALA A 142 10.46 -2.93 -18.91
N PHE A 143 10.43 -1.62 -18.61
CA PHE A 143 11.58 -0.74 -18.77
C PHE A 143 12.74 -1.07 -17.83
N PHE A 144 12.49 -1.53 -16.61
CA PHE A 144 13.55 -2.04 -15.74
C PHE A 144 14.25 -3.25 -16.36
N GLU A 145 13.48 -4.20 -16.89
CA GLU A 145 14.04 -5.39 -17.54
C GLU A 145 14.75 -5.03 -18.85
N LEU A 146 14.16 -4.16 -19.69
CA LEU A 146 14.82 -3.65 -20.89
C LEU A 146 16.16 -2.99 -20.53
N GLY A 147 16.16 -2.09 -19.56
CA GLY A 147 17.36 -1.38 -19.14
C GLY A 147 18.49 -2.32 -18.72
N LEU A 148 18.18 -3.41 -18.00
CA LEU A 148 19.16 -4.44 -17.68
C LEU A 148 19.60 -5.26 -18.91
N ARG A 149 18.69 -5.54 -19.86
CA ARG A 149 19.04 -6.29 -21.09
C ARG A 149 20.08 -5.54 -21.93
N ILE A 150 19.88 -4.21 -22.12
CA ILE A 150 20.75 -3.37 -22.95
C ILE A 150 21.95 -2.79 -22.19
N LEU A 151 22.12 -3.12 -20.93
CA LEU A 151 23.23 -2.67 -20.10
C LEU A 151 24.45 -3.58 -20.31
N LYS A 152 25.66 -3.02 -20.38
CA LYS A 152 26.92 -3.78 -20.32
C LYS A 152 27.05 -4.53 -19.00
N ALA A 153 27.96 -5.51 -18.92
CA ALA A 153 28.15 -6.33 -17.73
C ALA A 153 28.52 -5.51 -16.48
N ASP A 154 29.34 -4.48 -16.65
CA ASP A 154 29.82 -3.54 -15.63
C ASP A 154 29.02 -2.22 -15.60
N GLY A 155 28.04 -2.10 -16.48
CA GLY A 155 27.18 -0.93 -16.61
C GLY A 155 26.28 -0.70 -15.39
N LYS A 156 25.73 0.52 -15.31
CA LYS A 156 24.82 0.91 -14.22
C LYS A 156 23.55 1.55 -14.76
N LEU A 157 22.42 1.22 -14.14
CA LEU A 157 21.12 1.80 -14.44
C LEU A 157 20.67 2.68 -13.27
N GLY A 158 20.05 3.83 -13.60
CA GLY A 158 19.43 4.72 -12.62
C GLY A 158 18.08 5.25 -13.12
N TYR A 159 16.98 4.75 -12.57
CA TYR A 159 15.63 5.19 -12.90
C TYR A 159 14.94 5.85 -11.74
N ILE A 160 14.17 6.90 -12.00
CA ILE A 160 13.15 7.40 -11.07
C ILE A 160 11.79 6.84 -11.50
N THR A 161 11.10 6.15 -10.58
CA THR A 161 9.81 5.49 -10.83
C THR A 161 8.90 5.61 -9.62
N PRO A 162 7.59 5.28 -9.73
CA PRO A 162 6.76 5.11 -8.56
C PRO A 162 7.34 4.07 -7.61
N ASN A 163 7.29 4.35 -6.29
CA ASN A 163 7.81 3.45 -5.25
C ASN A 163 6.81 2.36 -4.82
N ASN A 164 5.59 2.39 -5.35
CA ASN A 164 4.53 1.44 -4.99
C ASN A 164 4.89 -0.02 -5.33
N TYR A 165 5.87 -0.27 -6.19
CA TYR A 165 6.34 -1.62 -6.47
C TYR A 165 6.95 -2.31 -5.24
N PHE A 166 7.36 -1.58 -4.19
CA PHE A 166 7.86 -2.19 -2.95
C PHE A 166 6.80 -3.03 -2.25
N THR A 167 5.55 -2.60 -2.28
CA THR A 167 4.51 -3.14 -1.39
C THR A 167 3.21 -3.55 -2.07
N SER A 168 2.95 -3.06 -3.31
CA SER A 168 1.71 -3.38 -4.04
C SER A 168 1.68 -4.84 -4.49
N LEU A 169 0.48 -5.40 -4.59
CA LEU A 169 0.28 -6.73 -5.16
C LEU A 169 0.77 -6.80 -6.63
N SER A 170 0.51 -5.73 -7.39
CA SER A 170 0.96 -5.64 -8.78
C SER A 170 2.49 -5.65 -8.95
N GLY A 171 3.23 -5.27 -7.91
CA GLY A 171 4.70 -5.27 -7.93
C GLY A 171 5.37 -6.63 -7.69
N GLU A 172 4.61 -7.69 -7.43
CA GLU A 172 5.13 -9.00 -7.06
C GLU A 172 6.10 -9.57 -8.12
N SER A 173 5.69 -9.55 -9.40
CA SER A 173 6.55 -10.05 -10.51
C SER A 173 7.86 -9.26 -10.63
N LEU A 174 7.81 -7.94 -10.45
CA LEU A 174 9.00 -7.09 -10.49
C LEU A 174 9.93 -7.37 -9.30
N ARG A 175 9.39 -7.52 -8.09
CA ARG A 175 10.17 -7.87 -6.89
C ARG A 175 10.82 -9.25 -7.02
N ALA A 176 10.07 -10.24 -7.53
CA ALA A 176 10.60 -11.58 -7.80
C ALA A 176 11.76 -11.52 -8.80
N PHE A 177 11.60 -10.74 -9.89
CA PHE A 177 12.65 -10.50 -10.87
C PHE A 177 13.90 -9.88 -10.21
N PHE A 178 13.74 -8.78 -9.47
CA PHE A 178 14.87 -8.13 -8.79
C PHE A 178 15.56 -9.02 -7.77
N ARG A 179 14.80 -9.83 -7.02
CA ARG A 179 15.35 -10.76 -6.03
C ARG A 179 16.14 -11.89 -6.70
N GLN A 180 15.65 -12.40 -7.83
CA GLN A 180 16.34 -13.44 -8.59
C GLN A 180 17.64 -12.92 -9.20
N GLU A 181 17.57 -11.77 -9.87
CA GLU A 181 18.74 -11.13 -10.50
C GLU A 181 19.67 -10.45 -9.49
N ARG A 182 19.22 -10.16 -8.25
CA ARG A 182 19.92 -9.36 -7.24
C ARG A 182 20.50 -8.07 -7.82
N SER A 183 19.74 -7.46 -8.73
CA SER A 183 20.24 -6.38 -9.58
C SER A 183 20.25 -5.00 -8.91
N ILE A 184 19.34 -4.73 -7.97
CA ILE A 184 19.30 -3.44 -7.26
C ILE A 184 20.42 -3.40 -6.22
N TYR A 185 21.26 -2.35 -6.30
CA TYR A 185 22.27 -2.11 -5.27
C TYR A 185 21.95 -0.92 -4.37
N ARG A 186 21.10 0.03 -4.85
CA ARG A 186 20.75 1.23 -4.07
C ARG A 186 19.34 1.72 -4.40
N ILE A 187 18.63 2.19 -3.37
CA ILE A 187 17.32 2.86 -3.50
C ILE A 187 17.33 4.13 -2.66
N VAL A 188 16.85 5.22 -3.25
CA VAL A 188 16.58 6.50 -2.60
C VAL A 188 15.09 6.77 -2.68
N ASP A 189 14.39 6.66 -1.54
CA ASP A 189 12.93 6.70 -1.47
C ASP A 189 12.44 8.07 -1.00
N PHE A 190 11.67 8.75 -1.84
CA PHE A 190 11.03 10.02 -1.48
C PHE A 190 9.72 9.85 -0.71
N ASN A 191 9.35 8.60 -0.36
CA ASN A 191 8.14 8.29 0.41
C ASN A 191 6.90 9.02 -0.17
N ALA A 192 6.18 9.76 0.68
CA ALA A 192 5.02 10.58 0.30
C ALA A 192 5.38 12.01 -0.15
N THR A 193 6.68 12.36 -0.20
CA THR A 193 7.13 13.70 -0.59
C THR A 193 7.03 13.88 -2.09
N LYS A 194 6.39 14.97 -2.53
CA LYS A 194 6.26 15.30 -3.95
C LYS A 194 7.61 15.74 -4.54
N VAL A 195 8.03 15.04 -5.58
CA VAL A 195 9.22 15.34 -6.37
C VAL A 195 8.84 16.05 -7.67
N PHE A 196 7.66 15.77 -8.18
CA PHE A 196 7.09 16.37 -9.39
C PHE A 196 5.79 17.12 -9.06
N ASN A 197 5.33 17.96 -9.97
CA ASN A 197 4.05 18.66 -9.84
C ASN A 197 2.83 17.71 -9.85
N VAL A 198 3.03 16.45 -10.26
CA VAL A 198 2.01 15.39 -10.24
C VAL A 198 2.13 14.60 -8.94
N GLN A 199 1.00 14.16 -8.39
CA GLN A 199 0.96 13.41 -7.12
C GLN A 199 1.40 11.96 -7.36
N THR A 200 2.70 11.71 -7.29
CA THR A 200 3.30 10.38 -7.40
C THR A 200 4.33 10.20 -6.29
N TYR A 201 4.20 9.14 -5.53
CA TYR A 201 5.24 8.70 -4.60
C TYR A 201 6.32 8.02 -5.41
N THR A 202 7.55 8.50 -5.33
CA THR A 202 8.63 8.05 -6.20
C THR A 202 9.86 7.59 -5.42
N ALA A 203 10.66 6.74 -6.06
CA ALA A 203 11.99 6.37 -5.63
C ALA A 203 12.97 6.37 -6.80
N ILE A 204 14.23 6.64 -6.52
CA ILE A 204 15.32 6.38 -7.48
C ILE A 204 15.86 4.99 -7.17
N SER A 205 15.89 4.13 -8.17
CA SER A 205 16.43 2.77 -8.07
C SER A 205 17.68 2.66 -8.95
N PHE A 206 18.77 2.21 -8.35
CA PHE A 206 20.04 1.97 -9.04
C PHE A 206 20.31 0.48 -9.16
N LEU A 207 20.57 0.03 -10.38
CA LEU A 207 20.76 -1.37 -10.73
C LEU A 207 22.10 -1.59 -11.45
N ASN A 208 22.61 -2.81 -11.35
CA ASN A 208 23.71 -3.34 -12.13
C ASN A 208 23.51 -4.85 -12.35
N LYS A 209 24.43 -5.50 -13.06
CA LYS A 209 24.41 -6.96 -13.28
C LYS A 209 25.23 -7.75 -12.25
N ALA A 210 25.77 -7.09 -11.23
CA ALA A 210 26.42 -7.76 -10.12
C ALA A 210 25.38 -8.45 -9.23
N GLN A 211 25.72 -9.64 -8.71
CA GLN A 211 24.87 -10.36 -7.78
C GLN A 211 24.95 -9.73 -6.38
N ASN A 212 24.19 -8.63 -6.16
CA ASN A 212 24.29 -7.88 -4.91
C ASN A 212 23.69 -8.67 -3.74
N GLU A 213 24.35 -8.68 -2.58
CA GLU A 213 23.83 -9.31 -1.36
C GLU A 213 22.88 -8.39 -0.60
N ASN A 214 23.08 -7.09 -0.73
CA ASN A 214 22.35 -6.08 0.01
C ASN A 214 21.90 -4.94 -0.91
N ILE A 215 20.80 -4.28 -0.52
CA ILE A 215 20.32 -3.02 -1.08
C ILE A 215 20.66 -1.91 -0.10
N GLU A 216 21.40 -0.90 -0.53
CA GLU A 216 21.58 0.36 0.18
C GLU A 216 20.28 1.16 0.09
N TYR A 217 19.61 1.41 1.20
CA TYR A 217 18.32 2.10 1.25
C TYR A 217 18.35 3.29 2.15
N ASP A 218 17.85 4.42 1.67
CA ASP A 218 17.55 5.59 2.48
C ASP A 218 16.21 6.18 2.08
N ARG A 219 15.52 6.78 3.04
CA ARG A 219 14.18 7.34 2.88
C ARG A 219 14.13 8.75 3.44
N ILE A 220 13.54 9.66 2.66
CA ILE A 220 13.34 11.05 3.08
C ILE A 220 12.50 11.11 4.35
N LYS A 221 12.89 11.97 5.27
CA LYS A 221 12.09 12.29 6.46
C LYS A 221 11.09 13.40 6.13
N GLU A 222 9.98 13.39 6.82
CA GLU A 222 8.94 14.41 6.67
C GLU A 222 9.51 15.82 6.91
N GLY A 223 9.07 16.78 6.07
CA GLY A 223 9.50 18.18 6.17
C GLY A 223 10.87 18.50 5.54
N ILE A 224 11.61 17.51 5.02
CA ILE A 224 12.88 17.76 4.33
C ILE A 224 12.63 17.97 2.85
N ALA A 225 13.23 19.01 2.27
CA ALA A 225 13.18 19.21 0.82
C ALA A 225 13.98 18.13 0.07
N PRO A 226 13.47 17.58 -1.06
CA PRO A 226 14.15 16.53 -1.82
C PRO A 226 15.60 16.84 -2.19
N GLU A 227 15.89 18.06 -2.60
CA GLU A 227 17.25 18.48 -2.94
C GLU A 227 18.23 18.45 -1.75
N LEU A 228 17.75 18.78 -0.55
CA LEU A 228 18.56 18.72 0.67
C LEU A 228 18.78 17.27 1.11
N PHE A 229 17.77 16.42 0.95
CA PHE A 229 17.87 15.00 1.24
C PHE A 229 18.93 14.33 0.35
N LEU A 230 18.92 14.57 -0.95
CA LEU A 230 19.89 13.99 -1.87
C LEU A 230 21.35 14.39 -1.58
N LYS A 231 21.58 15.54 -0.91
CA LYS A 231 22.91 15.96 -0.49
C LYS A 231 23.43 15.26 0.77
N LYS A 232 22.56 14.63 1.55
CA LYS A 232 22.89 14.04 2.87
C LYS A 232 22.21 12.67 3.06
N THR A 233 22.28 11.81 2.06
CA THR A 233 21.76 10.43 2.16
C THR A 233 22.56 9.63 3.19
N ASN A 234 21.86 8.80 3.96
CA ASN A 234 22.44 7.92 4.99
C ASN A 234 21.91 6.49 4.81
N PHE A 235 22.59 5.72 4.00
CA PHE A 235 22.13 4.41 3.58
C PHE A 235 22.23 3.34 4.66
N THR A 236 21.19 2.51 4.73
CA THR A 236 21.12 1.30 5.55
C THR A 236 21.06 0.08 4.64
N LEU A 237 21.86 -0.94 4.95
CA LEU A 237 21.90 -2.18 4.17
C LEU A 237 20.67 -3.05 4.44
N ASN A 238 19.94 -3.41 3.40
CA ASN A 238 18.81 -4.33 3.43
C ASN A 238 19.16 -5.59 2.64
N SER A 239 19.31 -6.74 3.34
CA SER A 239 19.73 -7.99 2.70
C SER A 239 18.62 -8.61 1.85
N TYR A 240 18.96 -9.04 0.63
CA TYR A 240 18.08 -9.79 -0.25
C TYR A 240 17.53 -11.08 0.36
N SER A 241 18.28 -11.73 1.25
CA SER A 241 17.84 -12.95 1.95
C SER A 241 16.64 -12.73 2.88
N LYS A 242 16.36 -11.47 3.25
CA LYS A 242 15.22 -11.08 4.12
C LYS A 242 14.06 -10.44 3.35
N LEU A 243 14.19 -10.31 2.03
CA LEU A 243 13.13 -9.76 1.18
C LEU A 243 12.21 -10.88 0.69
N ASP A 244 10.93 -10.61 0.72
CA ASP A 244 9.86 -11.51 0.27
C ASP A 244 9.20 -10.94 -0.99
N ASP A 245 8.92 -11.78 -1.99
CA ASP A 245 8.32 -11.33 -3.24
C ASP A 245 6.92 -10.73 -3.05
N SER A 246 6.20 -11.16 -2.02
CA SER A 246 4.89 -10.60 -1.70
C SER A 246 4.96 -9.13 -1.29
N LYS A 247 6.07 -8.73 -0.63
CA LYS A 247 6.25 -7.36 -0.15
C LYS A 247 7.70 -7.12 0.31
N TRP A 248 8.29 -6.02 -0.13
CA TRP A 248 9.57 -5.55 0.38
C TRP A 248 9.39 -4.57 1.55
N ARG A 249 9.97 -4.93 2.69
CA ARG A 249 10.07 -4.08 3.88
C ARG A 249 11.49 -3.50 3.96
N LEU A 250 11.68 -2.36 3.29
CA LEU A 250 12.95 -1.64 3.31
C LEU A 250 12.96 -0.69 4.52
N LEU A 251 13.96 -0.84 5.39
CA LEU A 251 14.04 -0.14 6.67
C LEU A 251 15.33 0.65 6.79
N CYS A 252 15.26 1.83 7.44
CA CYS A 252 16.38 2.73 7.70
C CYS A 252 16.89 2.62 9.14
N GLY A 253 18.22 2.80 9.35
CA GLY A 253 18.84 2.95 10.68
C GLY A 253 18.36 1.91 11.70
N ASN A 254 17.90 2.38 12.87
CA ASN A 254 17.42 1.52 13.96
C ASN A 254 16.04 0.89 13.72
N GLU A 255 15.34 1.25 12.63
CA GLU A 255 14.00 0.73 12.34
C GLU A 255 13.99 -0.79 12.25
N ARG A 256 15.01 -1.36 11.61
CA ARG A 256 15.15 -2.82 11.51
C ARG A 256 15.24 -3.50 12.87
N HIS A 257 16.06 -2.94 13.79
CA HIS A 257 16.19 -3.48 15.13
C HIS A 257 14.86 -3.41 15.87
N ASN A 258 14.21 -2.25 15.85
CA ASN A 258 12.93 -2.06 16.51
C ASN A 258 11.84 -2.98 15.96
N ILE A 259 11.74 -3.11 14.62
CA ILE A 259 10.73 -4.01 14.03
C ILE A 259 11.01 -5.48 14.38
N ALA A 260 12.28 -5.91 14.32
CA ALA A 260 12.65 -7.27 14.74
C ALA A 260 12.34 -7.51 16.21
N GLN A 261 12.57 -6.52 17.08
CA GLN A 261 12.24 -6.56 18.49
C GLN A 261 10.73 -6.69 18.72
N ILE A 262 9.92 -5.88 18.00
CA ILE A 262 8.46 -5.95 18.10
C ILE A 262 7.94 -7.31 17.61
N GLU A 263 8.44 -7.83 16.47
CA GLU A 263 7.98 -9.11 15.91
C GLU A 263 8.49 -10.32 16.71
N GLY A 264 9.53 -10.18 17.52
CA GLY A 264 10.17 -11.28 18.28
C GLY A 264 9.91 -11.29 19.79
N CYS A 265 9.19 -10.31 20.35
CA CYS A 265 9.07 -10.17 21.81
C CYS A 265 8.06 -11.11 22.48
N GLY A 266 7.28 -11.88 21.72
CA GLY A 266 6.25 -12.77 22.24
C GLY A 266 5.35 -13.34 21.14
N GLU A 267 4.09 -13.62 21.50
CA GLU A 267 3.12 -14.17 20.56
C GLU A 267 2.55 -13.11 19.60
N THR A 268 2.43 -13.48 18.33
CA THR A 268 1.86 -12.57 17.30
C THR A 268 0.35 -12.41 17.47
N ILE A 269 -0.18 -11.23 17.10
CA ILE A 269 -1.64 -11.02 17.07
C ILE A 269 -2.31 -12.07 16.17
N GLY A 270 -1.68 -12.44 15.06
CA GLY A 270 -2.20 -13.47 14.17
C GLY A 270 -2.34 -14.86 14.82
N ASN A 271 -1.49 -15.19 15.82
CA ASN A 271 -1.61 -16.42 16.61
C ASN A 271 -2.67 -16.31 17.70
N LEU A 272 -2.71 -15.17 18.41
CA LEU A 272 -3.63 -14.95 19.53
C LEU A 272 -5.07 -14.70 19.08
N PHE A 273 -5.28 -14.10 17.90
CA PHE A 273 -6.57 -13.61 17.45
C PHE A 273 -6.90 -13.99 16.01
N ASN A 274 -8.20 -14.07 15.71
CA ASN A 274 -8.72 -14.13 14.35
C ASN A 274 -9.00 -12.70 13.84
N ILE A 275 -8.22 -12.22 12.88
CA ILE A 275 -8.41 -10.91 12.26
C ILE A 275 -9.24 -11.07 10.99
N CYS A 276 -10.39 -10.41 10.95
CA CYS A 276 -11.39 -10.64 9.91
C CYS A 276 -12.02 -9.35 9.43
N VAL A 277 -12.36 -9.29 8.14
CA VAL A 277 -13.18 -8.21 7.59
C VAL A 277 -14.62 -8.27 8.07
N GLY A 278 -15.29 -7.12 8.14
CA GLY A 278 -16.71 -7.03 8.45
C GLY A 278 -17.61 -7.61 7.35
N ILE A 279 -18.90 -7.56 7.60
CA ILE A 279 -19.91 -7.93 6.60
C ILE A 279 -19.91 -6.94 5.43
N ALA A 280 -20.39 -7.36 4.26
CA ALA A 280 -20.50 -6.53 3.07
C ALA A 280 -21.86 -6.71 2.38
N THR A 281 -22.74 -5.76 2.60
CA THR A 281 -24.08 -5.79 2.00
C THR A 281 -24.07 -5.38 0.53
N LEU A 282 -23.11 -4.56 0.11
CA LEU A 282 -23.03 -3.80 -1.17
C LEU A 282 -24.15 -2.79 -1.38
N LYS A 283 -25.01 -2.57 -0.38
CA LYS A 283 -26.05 -1.52 -0.31
C LYS A 283 -26.39 -1.20 1.15
N ASP A 284 -25.35 -0.76 1.89
CA ASP A 284 -25.47 -0.42 3.32
C ASP A 284 -26.64 0.53 3.60
N GLU A 285 -26.87 1.48 2.71
CA GLU A 285 -27.96 2.47 2.79
C GLU A 285 -29.37 1.86 2.85
N VAL A 286 -29.54 0.62 2.38
CA VAL A 286 -30.83 -0.10 2.41
C VAL A 286 -30.95 -0.94 3.67
N TYR A 287 -29.88 -1.67 4.00
CA TYR A 287 -29.91 -2.61 5.13
C TYR A 287 -29.69 -1.94 6.48
N PHE A 288 -28.98 -0.81 6.51
CA PHE A 288 -28.79 -0.06 7.75
C PHE A 288 -30.03 0.78 8.03
N ILE A 289 -30.57 0.59 9.21
CA ILE A 289 -31.73 1.34 9.68
C ILE A 289 -31.34 2.13 10.94
N GLN A 290 -31.83 3.36 10.98
CA GLN A 290 -31.78 4.22 12.17
C GLN A 290 -33.21 4.37 12.68
N PRO A 291 -33.58 3.66 13.76
CA PRO A 291 -34.92 3.78 14.30
C PRO A 291 -35.23 5.22 14.76
N ILE A 292 -36.43 5.71 14.42
CA ILE A 292 -36.94 6.99 14.91
C ILE A 292 -37.64 6.78 16.24
N SER A 293 -38.33 5.65 16.38
CA SER A 293 -38.95 5.17 17.60
C SER A 293 -39.03 3.65 17.56
N GLU A 294 -39.32 3.05 18.68
CA GLU A 294 -39.51 1.60 18.82
C GLU A 294 -40.66 1.29 19.78
N ASP A 295 -41.26 0.12 19.59
CA ASP A 295 -42.14 -0.53 20.53
C ASP A 295 -41.57 -1.90 20.94
N ASN A 296 -42.31 -2.75 21.61
CA ASN A 296 -41.83 -4.04 22.09
C ASN A 296 -41.31 -4.94 20.94
N ASN A 297 -41.95 -4.89 19.77
CA ASN A 297 -41.71 -5.83 18.66
C ASN A 297 -41.08 -5.19 17.44
N TYR A 298 -41.15 -3.87 17.27
CA TYR A 298 -40.82 -3.19 16.03
C TYR A 298 -39.91 -1.99 16.22
N TYR A 299 -39.07 -1.76 15.25
CA TYR A 299 -38.39 -0.50 14.96
C TYR A 299 -39.20 0.27 13.92
N ASN A 300 -39.51 1.54 14.20
CA ASN A 300 -40.14 2.44 13.24
C ASN A 300 -39.08 3.26 12.53
N ILE A 301 -39.11 3.24 11.20
CA ILE A 301 -38.18 3.96 10.34
C ILE A 301 -38.91 4.79 9.31
N LYS A 302 -38.27 5.84 8.79
CA LYS A 302 -38.75 6.60 7.62
C LYS A 302 -37.78 6.48 6.46
N ARG A 303 -38.31 6.29 5.26
CA ARG A 303 -37.55 6.35 4.02
C ARG A 303 -38.38 7.05 2.93
N ASN A 304 -37.80 8.08 2.30
CA ASN A 304 -38.44 8.89 1.27
C ASN A 304 -39.88 9.37 1.68
N GLY A 305 -40.03 9.80 2.93
CA GLY A 305 -41.32 10.27 3.47
C GLY A 305 -42.27 9.16 3.94
N LEU A 306 -42.03 7.90 3.58
CA LEU A 306 -42.86 6.76 3.99
C LEU A 306 -42.36 6.16 5.31
N SER A 307 -43.32 5.71 6.14
CA SER A 307 -43.02 5.03 7.41
C SER A 307 -43.13 3.51 7.25
N PHE A 308 -42.15 2.81 7.83
CA PHE A 308 -42.10 1.35 7.85
C PHE A 308 -41.87 0.85 9.28
N ARG A 309 -42.46 -0.29 9.59
CA ARG A 309 -42.23 -1.02 10.84
C ARG A 309 -41.43 -2.27 10.53
N ILE A 310 -40.27 -2.39 11.19
CA ILE A 310 -39.32 -3.53 10.97
C ILE A 310 -39.34 -4.35 12.25
N GLU A 311 -39.57 -5.64 12.14
CA GLU A 311 -39.55 -6.58 13.26
C GLU A 311 -38.15 -6.59 13.91
N LYS A 312 -38.08 -6.45 15.24
CA LYS A 312 -36.80 -6.40 15.97
C LYS A 312 -35.98 -7.66 15.76
N ASN A 313 -36.63 -8.83 15.70
CA ASN A 313 -35.97 -10.14 15.61
C ASN A 313 -35.19 -10.34 14.31
N ILE A 314 -35.58 -9.67 13.21
CA ILE A 314 -34.85 -9.71 11.93
C ILE A 314 -33.63 -8.76 11.90
N THR A 315 -33.40 -8.01 12.96
CA THR A 315 -32.34 -7.01 13.01
C THR A 315 -31.20 -7.43 13.95
N ARG A 316 -30.01 -6.88 13.71
CA ARG A 316 -28.85 -6.98 14.58
C ARG A 316 -28.24 -5.59 14.79
N SER A 317 -27.48 -5.41 15.87
CA SER A 317 -26.62 -4.25 16.04
C SER A 317 -25.56 -4.22 14.95
N VAL A 318 -25.21 -3.03 14.47
CA VAL A 318 -24.14 -2.87 13.47
C VAL A 318 -23.33 -1.61 13.72
N VAL A 319 -22.01 -1.77 13.69
CA VAL A 319 -21.03 -0.69 13.79
C VAL A 319 -20.45 -0.41 12.41
N LYS A 320 -20.59 0.81 11.91
CA LYS A 320 -19.82 1.27 10.76
C LYS A 320 -18.54 1.93 11.28
N ILE A 321 -17.42 1.22 11.20
CA ILE A 321 -16.17 1.61 11.87
C ILE A 321 -15.65 2.98 11.42
N SER A 322 -15.88 3.36 10.16
CA SER A 322 -15.49 4.69 9.66
C SER A 322 -16.11 5.85 10.44
N ASP A 323 -17.29 5.64 11.00
CA ASP A 323 -18.07 6.67 11.69
C ASP A 323 -17.69 6.75 13.19
N MET A 324 -17.02 5.73 13.73
CA MET A 324 -16.65 5.61 15.15
C MET A 324 -15.23 6.14 15.39
N LYS A 325 -15.06 7.11 16.26
CA LYS A 325 -13.76 7.69 16.62
C LYS A 325 -13.33 7.38 18.04
N THR A 326 -14.29 7.23 18.94
CA THR A 326 -14.07 7.01 20.37
C THR A 326 -14.86 5.79 20.88
N PRO A 327 -14.51 5.22 22.04
CA PRO A 327 -15.29 4.16 22.68
C PRO A 327 -16.76 4.57 22.94
N GLU A 328 -16.98 5.84 23.27
CA GLU A 328 -18.32 6.39 23.53
C GLU A 328 -19.21 6.34 22.28
N ASP A 329 -18.62 6.45 21.08
CA ASP A 329 -19.40 6.34 19.83
C ASP A 329 -20.00 4.95 19.66
N ILE A 330 -19.28 3.89 20.07
CA ILE A 330 -19.81 2.52 20.06
C ILE A 330 -20.95 2.38 21.07
N ASN A 331 -20.79 2.91 22.28
CA ASN A 331 -21.80 2.82 23.33
C ASN A 331 -23.10 3.58 22.97
N ARG A 332 -22.98 4.69 22.22
CA ARG A 332 -24.11 5.51 21.74
C ARG A 332 -24.71 5.02 20.43
N ASN A 333 -24.11 4.00 19.82
CA ASN A 333 -24.56 3.53 18.52
C ASN A 333 -25.89 2.79 18.62
N THR A 334 -26.93 3.38 18.03
CA THR A 334 -28.28 2.79 17.94
C THR A 334 -28.58 2.20 16.57
N ARG A 335 -27.60 2.19 15.66
CA ARG A 335 -27.76 1.68 14.28
C ARG A 335 -28.03 0.18 14.29
N ARG A 336 -29.03 -0.21 13.51
CA ARG A 336 -29.40 -1.61 13.31
C ARG A 336 -29.19 -2.00 11.85
N ILE A 337 -29.00 -3.29 11.62
CA ILE A 337 -28.98 -3.87 10.27
C ILE A 337 -30.08 -4.91 10.13
N ILE A 338 -30.83 -4.86 9.04
CA ILE A 338 -31.72 -5.96 8.65
C ILE A 338 -30.85 -7.15 8.30
N PHE A 339 -31.01 -8.25 9.02
CA PHE A 339 -30.19 -9.46 8.88
C PHE A 339 -31.04 -10.66 8.44
N PRO A 340 -31.33 -10.80 7.12
CA PRO A 340 -32.24 -11.80 6.58
C PRO A 340 -31.58 -13.19 6.48
N TYR A 341 -30.94 -13.65 7.55
CA TYR A 341 -30.25 -14.93 7.60
C TYR A 341 -30.52 -15.66 8.90
N VAL A 342 -30.53 -17.00 8.80
CA VAL A 342 -30.50 -17.92 9.93
C VAL A 342 -29.21 -18.74 9.90
N SER A 343 -28.71 -19.12 11.08
CA SER A 343 -27.54 -20.01 11.19
C SER A 343 -28.01 -21.45 11.23
N THR A 344 -27.58 -22.25 10.26
CA THR A 344 -27.83 -23.68 10.20
C THR A 344 -26.52 -24.40 10.00
N ASN A 345 -26.16 -25.31 10.95
CA ASN A 345 -24.89 -26.07 10.90
C ASN A 345 -23.65 -25.17 10.70
N GLY A 346 -23.61 -24.02 11.38
CA GLY A 346 -22.49 -23.06 11.29
C GLY A 346 -22.43 -22.26 9.98
N LYS A 347 -23.45 -22.36 9.11
CA LYS A 347 -23.54 -21.56 7.88
C LYS A 347 -24.72 -20.60 7.95
N ALA A 348 -24.51 -19.35 7.50
CA ALA A 348 -25.59 -18.40 7.33
C ALA A 348 -26.34 -18.70 6.03
N ILE A 349 -27.62 -18.98 6.15
CA ILE A 349 -28.52 -19.26 5.02
C ILE A 349 -29.56 -18.14 4.98
N ALA A 350 -29.77 -17.57 3.80
CA ALA A 350 -30.81 -16.54 3.63
C ALA A 350 -32.18 -17.12 3.94
N ILE A 351 -32.97 -16.38 4.70
CA ILE A 351 -34.35 -16.76 5.05
C ILE A 351 -35.16 -16.89 3.76
N PRO A 352 -35.90 -18.00 3.54
CA PRO A 352 -36.75 -18.14 2.36
C PRO A 352 -37.82 -17.06 2.26
N GLU A 353 -38.18 -16.67 1.05
CA GLU A 353 -39.13 -15.56 0.81
C GLU A 353 -40.50 -15.81 1.43
N SER A 354 -41.00 -17.05 1.44
CA SER A 354 -42.23 -17.44 2.08
C SER A 354 -42.21 -17.17 3.60
N VAL A 355 -41.09 -17.47 4.26
CA VAL A 355 -40.89 -17.22 5.69
C VAL A 355 -40.80 -15.71 5.96
N MET A 356 -40.10 -14.96 5.10
CA MET A 356 -40.02 -13.50 5.22
C MET A 356 -41.39 -12.85 5.12
N GLN A 357 -42.28 -13.36 4.25
CA GLN A 357 -43.64 -12.85 4.09
C GLN A 357 -44.51 -13.12 5.32
N THR A 358 -44.38 -14.28 5.94
CA THR A 358 -45.24 -14.71 7.06
C THR A 358 -44.73 -14.26 8.42
N GLU A 359 -43.43 -14.35 8.69
CA GLU A 359 -42.87 -14.07 10.01
C GLU A 359 -42.35 -12.62 10.14
N TYR A 360 -41.98 -11.97 9.03
CA TYR A 360 -41.42 -10.61 8.99
C TYR A 360 -42.11 -9.73 7.95
N PRO A 361 -43.45 -9.60 7.98
CA PRO A 361 -44.22 -8.92 6.93
C PRO A 361 -43.90 -7.42 6.82
N GLY A 362 -43.54 -6.78 7.94
CA GLY A 362 -43.13 -5.36 7.94
C GLY A 362 -41.80 -5.16 7.27
N CYS A 363 -40.81 -5.99 7.61
CA CYS A 363 -39.49 -6.01 6.96
C CYS A 363 -39.60 -6.37 5.48
N TYR A 364 -40.41 -7.37 5.14
CA TYR A 364 -40.60 -7.80 3.75
C TYR A 364 -41.21 -6.67 2.91
N LYS A 365 -42.23 -5.97 3.42
CA LYS A 365 -42.82 -4.79 2.77
C LYS A 365 -41.78 -3.71 2.49
N TYR A 366 -40.92 -3.44 3.45
CA TYR A 366 -39.81 -2.49 3.25
C TYR A 366 -38.83 -2.97 2.18
N LEU A 367 -38.41 -4.24 2.20
CA LEU A 367 -37.48 -4.81 1.23
C LEU A 367 -38.06 -4.81 -0.18
N LEU A 368 -39.37 -5.03 -0.34
CA LEU A 368 -40.06 -4.89 -1.63
C LEU A 368 -40.03 -3.43 -2.12
N TYR A 369 -40.26 -2.46 -1.23
CA TYR A 369 -40.21 -1.04 -1.59
C TYR A 369 -38.83 -0.62 -2.12
N VAL A 370 -37.74 -1.23 -1.64
CA VAL A 370 -36.37 -0.92 -2.05
C VAL A 370 -35.78 -1.94 -3.03
N LYS A 371 -36.61 -2.81 -3.63
CA LYS A 371 -36.15 -3.92 -4.49
C LYS A 371 -35.33 -3.45 -5.69
N ASP A 372 -35.74 -2.37 -6.34
CA ASP A 372 -35.03 -1.80 -7.48
C ASP A 372 -33.63 -1.28 -7.09
N VAL A 373 -33.53 -0.62 -5.94
CA VAL A 373 -32.23 -0.18 -5.38
C VAL A 373 -31.34 -1.37 -5.06
N LEU A 374 -31.92 -2.47 -4.57
CA LEU A 374 -31.18 -3.71 -4.31
C LEU A 374 -30.71 -4.40 -5.60
N ALA A 375 -31.41 -4.27 -6.72
CA ALA A 375 -31.00 -4.82 -8.01
C ALA A 375 -29.70 -4.20 -8.53
N GLU A 376 -29.36 -2.97 -8.14
CA GLU A 376 -28.12 -2.29 -8.53
C GLU A 376 -26.87 -2.78 -7.78
N ARG A 377 -26.96 -3.72 -6.81
CA ARG A 377 -25.81 -4.27 -6.09
C ARG A 377 -24.79 -4.86 -7.06
N GLY A 378 -23.51 -4.66 -6.75
CA GLY A 378 -22.43 -5.15 -7.62
C GLY A 378 -22.47 -4.55 -9.03
N LYS A 379 -22.97 -3.33 -9.19
CA LYS A 379 -23.16 -2.64 -10.48
C LYS A 379 -24.19 -3.34 -11.38
N GLY A 380 -25.19 -4.01 -10.80
CA GLY A 380 -26.24 -4.73 -11.54
C GLY A 380 -25.76 -5.99 -12.25
N LYS A 381 -24.54 -6.46 -12.00
CA LYS A 381 -23.93 -7.62 -12.71
C LYS A 381 -24.39 -8.98 -12.20
N HIS A 382 -25.05 -9.02 -11.03
CA HIS A 382 -25.42 -10.29 -10.38
C HIS A 382 -26.90 -10.28 -9.96
N VAL A 383 -27.57 -11.40 -10.20
CA VAL A 383 -28.91 -11.66 -9.64
C VAL A 383 -28.73 -12.38 -8.31
N TYR A 384 -29.39 -11.88 -7.28
CA TYR A 384 -29.34 -12.44 -5.93
C TYR A 384 -30.64 -13.19 -5.61
N THR A 385 -30.51 -14.40 -5.07
CA THR A 385 -31.64 -15.23 -4.65
C THR A 385 -31.48 -15.62 -3.18
N PRO A 386 -32.42 -15.23 -2.30
CA PRO A 386 -33.52 -14.29 -2.53
C PRO A 386 -33.03 -12.87 -2.83
N PHE A 387 -33.88 -12.03 -3.42
CA PHE A 387 -33.49 -10.68 -3.89
C PHE A 387 -32.93 -9.77 -2.80
N TYR A 388 -33.21 -10.06 -1.53
CA TYR A 388 -32.71 -9.34 -0.36
C TYR A 388 -31.45 -9.98 0.27
N ALA A 389 -30.83 -10.97 -0.34
CA ALA A 389 -29.55 -11.48 0.14
C ALA A 389 -28.45 -10.41 0.04
N TYR A 390 -27.45 -10.41 0.93
CA TYR A 390 -26.32 -9.46 0.85
C TYR A 390 -25.47 -9.71 -0.40
N GLY A 391 -24.73 -8.71 -0.80
CA GLY A 391 -23.83 -8.82 -1.94
C GLY A 391 -22.66 -9.78 -1.73
N ARG A 392 -22.29 -10.04 -0.47
CA ARG A 392 -21.26 -11.01 -0.09
C ARG A 392 -21.66 -11.75 1.17
N THR A 393 -21.21 -13.00 1.32
CA THR A 393 -21.51 -13.87 2.46
C THR A 393 -20.44 -13.86 3.55
N GLN A 394 -19.41 -13.02 3.42
CA GLN A 394 -18.34 -12.94 4.41
C GLN A 394 -18.84 -12.44 5.76
N GLY A 395 -18.34 -13.02 6.85
CA GLY A 395 -18.57 -12.50 8.22
C GLY A 395 -19.95 -12.78 8.82
N LEU A 396 -20.88 -13.42 8.11
CA LEU A 396 -22.28 -13.59 8.55
C LEU A 396 -22.45 -14.52 9.78
N ASN A 397 -21.50 -15.41 10.03
CA ASN A 397 -21.57 -16.38 11.16
C ASN A 397 -20.66 -16.03 12.32
N ARG A 398 -20.07 -14.84 12.32
CA ARG A 398 -19.12 -14.47 13.36
C ARG A 398 -19.81 -13.86 14.55
N THR A 399 -19.52 -14.41 15.70
CA THR A 399 -19.98 -13.95 16.99
C THR A 399 -18.81 -13.79 17.95
N GLY A 400 -18.98 -13.05 19.02
CA GLY A 400 -17.98 -12.83 20.06
C GLY A 400 -17.62 -11.35 20.24
N VAL A 401 -17.10 -11.04 21.41
CA VAL A 401 -16.51 -9.74 21.72
C VAL A 401 -15.27 -9.50 20.86
N LYS A 402 -15.01 -8.25 20.51
CA LYS A 402 -13.99 -7.94 19.50
C LYS A 402 -13.42 -6.54 19.64
N LEU A 403 -12.21 -6.36 19.11
CA LEU A 403 -11.64 -5.04 18.90
C LEU A 403 -11.82 -4.66 17.42
N LEU A 404 -12.40 -3.49 17.15
CA LEU A 404 -12.70 -3.00 15.82
C LEU A 404 -11.70 -1.93 15.39
N THR A 405 -11.15 -2.05 14.17
CA THR A 405 -10.21 -1.06 13.61
C THR A 405 -10.58 -0.72 12.17
N PRO A 406 -10.49 0.56 11.74
CA PRO A 406 -10.69 0.93 10.34
C PRO A 406 -9.53 0.40 9.48
N THR A 407 -9.78 0.27 8.18
CA THR A 407 -8.74 -0.12 7.22
C THR A 407 -7.60 0.90 7.16
N PHE A 408 -7.91 2.20 7.24
CA PHE A 408 -6.95 3.30 7.21
C PHE A 408 -7.21 4.28 8.34
N SER A 409 -6.17 4.68 9.04
CA SER A 409 -6.24 5.66 10.13
C SER A 409 -4.89 6.36 10.31
N LYS A 410 -4.86 7.64 10.69
CA LYS A 410 -3.61 8.36 10.98
C LYS A 410 -2.89 7.78 12.19
N THR A 411 -3.67 7.45 13.22
CA THR A 411 -3.20 6.83 14.45
C THR A 411 -3.92 5.51 14.67
N PRO A 412 -3.38 4.57 15.45
CA PRO A 412 -4.07 3.34 15.82
C PRO A 412 -5.43 3.65 16.43
N ARG A 413 -6.45 2.92 15.98
CA ARG A 413 -7.79 3.09 16.50
C ARG A 413 -8.49 1.74 16.60
N PHE A 414 -8.25 1.08 17.72
CA PHE A 414 -8.90 -0.18 18.08
C PHE A 414 -9.95 0.11 19.13
N LEU A 415 -11.20 -0.17 18.83
CA LEU A 415 -12.36 0.11 19.69
C LEU A 415 -12.97 -1.19 20.17
N PHE A 416 -13.19 -1.30 21.46
CA PHE A 416 -13.75 -2.52 22.08
C PHE A 416 -15.26 -2.55 21.87
N ASP A 417 -15.74 -3.55 21.13
CA ASP A 417 -17.15 -3.87 20.95
C ASP A 417 -17.52 -5.08 21.81
N GLN A 418 -18.30 -4.82 22.86
CA GLN A 418 -18.74 -5.82 23.83
C GLN A 418 -19.97 -6.61 23.37
N ASP A 419 -20.66 -6.19 22.29
CA ASP A 419 -21.80 -6.93 21.75
C ASP A 419 -21.32 -8.18 20.98
N PRO A 420 -21.51 -9.40 21.53
CA PRO A 420 -21.06 -10.61 20.87
C PRO A 420 -21.84 -10.93 19.59
N ASN A 421 -23.04 -10.37 19.44
CA ASN A 421 -23.93 -10.61 18.31
C ASN A 421 -23.96 -9.44 17.31
N GLY A 422 -23.25 -8.36 17.62
CA GLY A 422 -23.16 -7.19 16.79
C GLY A 422 -22.26 -7.43 15.57
N PHE A 423 -22.67 -6.88 14.43
CA PHE A 423 -21.90 -6.85 13.20
C PHE A 423 -21.15 -5.53 13.03
N PHE A 424 -20.23 -5.50 12.08
CA PHE A 424 -19.53 -4.28 11.69
C PHE A 424 -19.21 -4.27 10.20
N THR A 425 -18.95 -3.07 9.67
CA THR A 425 -18.52 -2.84 8.28
C THR A 425 -17.36 -1.85 8.22
N ASN A 426 -16.69 -1.78 7.06
CA ASN A 426 -15.65 -0.80 6.73
C ASN A 426 -14.40 -0.86 7.63
N GLY A 427 -13.92 -2.08 7.89
CA GLY A 427 -12.70 -2.31 8.67
C GLY A 427 -12.51 -3.77 9.06
N TYR A 428 -11.74 -3.97 10.11
CA TYR A 428 -11.38 -5.28 10.62
C TYR A 428 -11.82 -5.46 12.07
N GLY A 429 -12.22 -6.67 12.40
CA GLY A 429 -12.48 -7.12 13.76
C GLY A 429 -11.42 -8.12 14.20
N VAL A 430 -10.87 -7.92 15.39
CA VAL A 430 -9.90 -8.79 16.05
C VAL A 430 -10.66 -9.58 17.11
N TYR A 431 -10.89 -10.86 16.83
CA TYR A 431 -11.63 -11.79 17.68
C TYR A 431 -10.70 -12.74 18.40
N LEU A 432 -11.02 -13.09 19.63
CA LEU A 432 -10.29 -14.14 20.34
C LEU A 432 -10.33 -15.46 19.55
N ARG A 433 -9.20 -16.15 19.51
CA ARG A 433 -9.18 -17.54 19.05
C ARG A 433 -9.62 -18.46 20.20
N PRO A 434 -10.41 -19.50 19.92
CA PRO A 434 -10.56 -20.58 20.86
C PRO A 434 -9.17 -21.16 21.15
N GLN A 435 -8.69 -21.04 22.37
CA GLN A 435 -7.46 -21.69 22.81
C GLN A 435 -7.78 -23.10 23.25
N GLU A 436 -7.07 -24.12 22.74
CA GLU A 436 -7.04 -25.41 23.35
C GLU A 436 -6.34 -25.24 24.69
N ARG A 437 -7.08 -25.45 25.78
CA ARG A 437 -6.57 -25.32 27.15
C ARG A 437 -5.60 -26.48 27.43
N THR A 438 -4.33 -26.29 27.11
CA THR A 438 -3.26 -27.12 27.68
C THR A 438 -2.86 -26.51 29.01
N LEU A 439 -2.59 -27.36 30.02
CA LEU A 439 -2.34 -26.95 31.41
C LEU A 439 -1.10 -26.05 31.61
N PHE A 440 -0.29 -25.80 30.57
CA PHE A 440 1.04 -25.20 30.67
C PHE A 440 1.33 -24.02 29.74
N GLU A 441 0.48 -23.71 28.78
CA GLU A 441 0.73 -22.60 27.83
C GLU A 441 -0.55 -21.77 27.62
N TYR A 442 -0.70 -20.76 28.47
CA TYR A 442 -1.86 -19.89 28.43
C TYR A 442 -1.42 -18.43 28.32
N ASN A 443 -1.71 -17.79 27.19
CA ASN A 443 -1.41 -16.39 27.06
C ASN A 443 -2.54 -15.54 27.66
N LEU A 444 -2.26 -14.93 28.81
CA LEU A 444 -3.21 -14.10 29.55
C LEU A 444 -3.79 -12.95 28.70
N MET A 445 -3.03 -12.45 27.70
CA MET A 445 -3.48 -11.37 26.85
C MET A 445 -4.56 -11.77 25.85
N ALA A 446 -4.75 -13.07 25.60
CA ALA A 446 -5.79 -13.62 24.74
C ALA A 446 -7.05 -14.04 25.52
N MET A 447 -7.28 -13.46 26.69
CA MET A 447 -8.48 -13.69 27.51
C MET A 447 -9.51 -12.57 27.32
N PRO A 448 -10.82 -12.88 27.38
CA PRO A 448 -11.88 -11.88 27.26
C PRO A 448 -11.74 -10.72 28.25
N GLU A 449 -11.38 -11.01 29.50
CA GLU A 449 -11.19 -10.05 30.59
C GLU A 449 -10.00 -9.11 30.41
N ASN A 450 -9.08 -9.42 29.47
CA ASN A 450 -7.89 -8.61 29.21
C ASN A 450 -7.94 -7.87 27.85
N LEU A 451 -9.08 -7.91 27.15
CA LEU A 451 -9.25 -7.16 25.88
C LEU A 451 -9.16 -5.64 26.08
N ASP A 452 -9.48 -5.12 27.26
CA ASP A 452 -9.28 -3.71 27.61
C ASP A 452 -7.78 -3.34 27.65
N VAL A 453 -6.95 -4.23 28.17
CA VAL A 453 -5.49 -4.05 28.19
C VAL A 453 -4.89 -4.24 26.79
N MET A 454 -5.37 -5.24 26.05
CA MET A 454 -4.99 -5.42 24.65
C MET A 454 -5.33 -4.19 23.82
N GLN A 455 -6.48 -3.56 24.04
CA GLN A 455 -6.86 -2.30 23.39
C GLN A 455 -5.83 -1.19 23.63
N LYS A 456 -5.29 -1.08 24.86
CA LYS A 456 -4.24 -0.09 25.19
C LYS A 456 -2.96 -0.37 24.39
N ILE A 457 -2.53 -1.63 24.29
CA ILE A 457 -1.35 -2.02 23.51
C ILE A 457 -1.55 -1.68 22.03
N LEU A 458 -2.70 -2.06 21.46
CA LEU A 458 -3.00 -1.85 20.06
C LEU A 458 -3.21 -0.35 19.70
N ASN A 459 -3.55 0.50 20.68
CA ASN A 459 -3.68 1.96 20.49
C ASN A 459 -2.42 2.74 20.90
N SER A 460 -1.32 2.04 21.24
CA SER A 460 -0.07 2.67 21.68
C SER A 460 0.77 3.18 20.50
N ILE A 461 1.76 4.01 20.85
CA ILE A 461 2.79 4.46 19.92
C ILE A 461 3.59 3.31 19.31
N ILE A 462 3.64 2.13 19.96
CA ILE A 462 4.33 0.95 19.43
C ILE A 462 3.63 0.43 18.17
N MET A 463 2.30 0.29 18.22
CA MET A 463 1.49 -0.11 17.06
C MET A 463 1.53 0.96 15.96
N GLU A 464 1.48 2.24 16.33
CA GLU A 464 1.59 3.36 15.38
C GLU A 464 2.92 3.28 14.63
N TYR A 465 4.03 3.17 15.36
CA TYR A 465 5.37 3.02 14.80
C TYR A 465 5.48 1.78 13.91
N TYR A 466 4.96 0.64 14.39
CA TYR A 466 5.00 -0.63 13.65
C TYR A 466 4.28 -0.52 12.31
N VAL A 467 3.05 -0.01 12.31
CA VAL A 467 2.24 0.11 11.10
C VAL A 467 2.81 1.17 10.15
N ASP A 468 3.32 2.29 10.66
CA ASP A 468 4.02 3.29 9.84
C ASP A 468 5.21 2.67 9.07
N LYS A 469 5.99 1.80 9.70
CA LYS A 469 7.18 1.18 9.10
C LYS A 469 6.90 -0.07 8.26
N THR A 470 5.77 -0.74 8.47
CA THR A 470 5.50 -2.06 7.86
C THR A 470 4.30 -2.08 6.94
N SER A 471 3.44 -1.07 6.95
CA SER A 471 2.26 -1.02 6.09
C SER A 471 2.45 -0.10 4.86
N VAL A 472 1.38 0.10 4.13
CA VAL A 472 1.28 1.07 3.04
C VAL A 472 0.44 2.25 3.51
N ALA A 473 0.73 3.44 3.03
CA ALA A 473 -0.12 4.60 3.21
C ALA A 473 -0.91 4.90 1.93
N ILE A 474 -2.14 5.41 2.10
CA ILE A 474 -2.91 6.00 1.02
C ILE A 474 -2.72 7.52 1.00
N GLU A 475 -3.31 8.17 0.00
CA GLU A 475 -3.34 9.63 -0.13
C GLU A 475 -3.68 10.32 1.19
N GLY A 476 -2.90 11.34 1.56
CA GLY A 476 -3.02 12.02 2.85
C GLY A 476 -2.22 11.38 4.00
N GLY A 477 -1.37 10.36 3.71
CA GLY A 477 -0.48 9.76 4.70
C GLY A 477 -1.18 8.88 5.74
N TYR A 478 -2.32 8.25 5.38
CA TYR A 478 -3.05 7.34 6.27
C TYR A 478 -2.51 5.91 6.17
N PRO A 479 -1.79 5.40 7.19
CA PRO A 479 -1.33 4.01 7.23
C PRO A 479 -2.47 2.99 7.21
N CYS A 480 -2.15 1.78 6.74
CA CYS A 480 -3.10 0.69 6.55
C CYS A 480 -3.05 -0.32 7.70
N TYR A 481 -4.19 -0.54 8.37
CA TYR A 481 -4.36 -1.48 9.49
C TYR A 481 -5.04 -2.78 9.06
N GLN A 482 -4.83 -3.23 7.82
CA GLN A 482 -5.34 -4.51 7.35
C GLN A 482 -4.63 -5.69 8.04
N LYS A 483 -5.28 -6.86 8.00
CA LYS A 483 -4.79 -8.09 8.61
C LYS A 483 -3.32 -8.36 8.32
N ASN A 484 -2.93 -8.37 7.05
CA ASN A 484 -1.55 -8.67 6.60
C ASN A 484 -0.49 -7.69 7.10
N PHE A 485 -0.88 -6.51 7.60
CA PHE A 485 0.03 -5.53 8.17
C PHE A 485 0.13 -5.59 9.69
N ILE A 486 -0.91 -6.08 10.38
CA ILE A 486 -0.95 -6.11 11.85
C ILE A 486 -0.75 -7.52 12.42
N GLU A 487 -0.96 -8.59 11.65
CA GLU A 487 -0.94 -9.97 12.16
C GLU A 487 0.42 -10.44 12.68
N ARG A 488 1.54 -9.83 12.24
CA ARG A 488 2.90 -10.14 12.71
C ARG A 488 3.34 -9.32 13.92
N PHE A 489 2.54 -8.33 14.32
CA PHE A 489 2.81 -7.59 15.56
C PHE A 489 2.73 -8.54 16.73
N SER A 490 3.79 -8.63 17.53
CA SER A 490 3.84 -9.51 18.68
C SER A 490 3.52 -8.78 19.98
N VAL A 491 2.93 -9.49 20.89
CA VAL A 491 2.59 -9.01 22.23
C VAL A 491 3.51 -9.73 23.22
N PRO A 492 4.30 -9.00 24.03
CA PRO A 492 5.12 -9.61 25.06
C PRO A 492 4.29 -10.45 26.04
N ASN A 493 4.92 -11.39 26.70
CA ASN A 493 4.29 -12.08 27.82
C ASN A 493 4.15 -11.12 29.00
N PHE A 494 2.95 -11.03 29.54
CA PHE A 494 2.61 -10.23 30.72
C PHE A 494 2.19 -11.16 31.87
N SER A 495 2.70 -10.90 33.06
CA SER A 495 2.18 -11.47 34.30
C SER A 495 0.87 -10.78 34.69
N GLU A 496 0.09 -11.39 35.58
CA GLU A 496 -1.14 -10.77 36.12
C GLU A 496 -0.87 -9.41 36.78
N THR A 497 0.27 -9.28 37.45
CA THR A 497 0.69 -8.02 38.09
C THR A 497 0.91 -6.93 37.05
N GLU A 498 1.64 -7.23 35.98
CA GLU A 498 1.90 -6.29 34.87
C GLU A 498 0.62 -5.93 34.10
N ILE A 499 -0.31 -6.88 33.92
CA ILE A 499 -1.62 -6.62 33.33
C ILE A 499 -2.41 -5.62 34.18
N ASN A 500 -2.43 -5.81 35.51
CA ASN A 500 -3.13 -4.92 36.43
C ASN A 500 -2.46 -3.54 36.49
N GLU A 501 -1.14 -3.47 36.43
CA GLU A 501 -0.39 -2.22 36.34
C GLU A 501 -0.76 -1.47 35.05
N LEU A 502 -0.65 -2.09 33.88
CA LEU A 502 -1.00 -1.49 32.60
C LEU A 502 -2.49 -1.08 32.54
N ARG A 503 -3.39 -1.88 33.18
CA ARG A 503 -4.81 -1.54 33.31
C ARG A 503 -5.02 -0.26 34.12
N SER A 504 -4.22 -0.04 35.15
CA SER A 504 -4.33 1.12 36.04
C SER A 504 -3.90 2.44 35.40
N LEU A 505 -3.00 2.40 34.40
CA LEU A 505 -2.48 3.59 33.70
C LEU A 505 -3.62 4.29 32.95
N LYS A 506 -3.70 5.61 33.06
CA LYS A 506 -4.82 6.41 32.51
C LYS A 506 -4.44 7.27 31.32
N THR A 507 -3.21 7.75 31.29
CA THR A 507 -2.78 8.68 30.23
C THR A 507 -2.05 7.96 29.10
N PRO A 508 -2.18 8.40 27.84
CA PRO A 508 -1.43 7.85 26.71
C PRO A 508 0.09 7.86 26.95
N ASN A 509 0.62 8.89 27.62
CA ASN A 509 2.06 9.01 27.89
C ASN A 509 2.55 7.94 28.87
N GLU A 510 1.81 7.67 29.94
CA GLU A 510 2.16 6.61 30.90
C GLU A 510 2.15 5.25 30.22
N ILE A 511 1.09 4.96 29.44
CA ILE A 511 0.93 3.71 28.68
C ILE A 511 2.09 3.54 27.69
N ASN A 512 2.40 4.59 26.92
CA ASN A 512 3.46 4.56 25.91
C ASN A 512 4.84 4.34 26.54
N ASN A 513 5.17 5.04 27.62
CA ASN A 513 6.45 4.86 28.32
C ASN A 513 6.59 3.45 28.88
N TYR A 514 5.56 2.94 29.53
CA TYR A 514 5.53 1.56 30.06
C TYR A 514 5.76 0.53 28.93
N LEU A 515 5.08 0.69 27.79
CA LEU A 515 5.21 -0.21 26.66
C LEU A 515 6.56 -0.08 25.95
N ILE A 516 7.12 1.12 25.80
CA ILE A 516 8.47 1.32 25.22
C ILE A 516 9.51 0.54 26.04
N ASP A 517 9.44 0.60 27.37
CA ASP A 517 10.32 -0.14 28.25
C ASP A 517 10.08 -1.65 28.14
N LYS A 518 8.81 -2.10 28.16
CA LYS A 518 8.44 -3.51 28.04
C LYS A 518 8.87 -4.15 26.72
N TYR A 519 8.82 -3.38 25.62
CA TYR A 519 9.28 -3.82 24.29
C TYR A 519 10.79 -3.60 24.06
N HIS A 520 11.51 -2.96 25.00
CA HIS A 520 12.92 -2.61 24.90
C HIS A 520 13.26 -1.80 23.62
N LEU A 521 12.42 -0.81 23.28
CA LEU A 521 12.55 -0.04 22.03
C LEU A 521 13.32 1.25 22.23
N LYS A 522 14.05 1.63 21.18
CA LYS A 522 14.65 2.97 21.04
C LYS A 522 13.86 3.73 19.98
N LEU A 523 12.74 4.28 20.36
CA LEU A 523 11.96 5.13 19.47
C LEU A 523 12.58 6.53 19.38
N PRO A 524 12.54 7.19 18.22
CA PRO A 524 12.86 8.60 18.13
C PRO A 524 11.94 9.37 19.09
N SER A 525 12.51 10.33 19.84
CA SER A 525 11.69 11.20 20.71
C SER A 525 10.53 11.77 19.89
N PRO A 526 9.29 11.72 20.38
CA PRO A 526 8.20 12.40 19.70
C PRO A 526 8.59 13.86 19.58
N ASN A 527 8.71 14.36 18.35
CA ASN A 527 8.92 15.78 18.10
C ASN A 527 7.80 16.51 18.86
N ARG A 528 8.18 17.25 19.88
CA ARG A 528 7.29 18.22 20.53
C ARG A 528 6.98 19.26 19.45
N CYS A 529 5.82 19.12 18.78
CA CYS A 529 5.19 20.23 18.08
C CYS A 529 4.34 21.02 19.06
#